data_376f42a4ca8e2c02814dd6bc9cba1577
#
_entry.id   376f42a4ca8e2c02814dd6bc9cba1577
#
_cell.length_a   1.000
_cell.length_b   1.000
_cell.length_c   1.000
_cell.angle_alpha   90.00
_cell.angle_beta   90.00
_cell.angle_gamma   90.00
#
_symmetry.space_group_name_H-M   'P 1'
#
loop_
_entity.id
_entity.type
_entity.pdbx_description
1 polymer ?
#
loop_
_entity_poly.entity_id
_entity_poly.type
_entity_poly.pdbx_seq_one_letter_code
_entity_poly.pdbx_strand_id
1 'polypeptide(L)'
;FKQVFDHNLQKETPNPWITPDSWLTKTDITYPVQFGGFTVQSRLYNIDVVGYNNRTTKLRLFDIETVDESIVGDTIDFNKDDIAKNLTLFLYPDDSDDKGRLLRVYQQYFMVSNAARLILDEAVEKGSNLHDLADYATVQINDTHPSMVIPELIRLLQERGILMDEAVSIVSKVCAYTNHTILAEALEKWPIGFLEKAVPQLMPIIRELDNRVRAKVSDESTYIIKDGLVHMAHMDIHYGYSVNGVAYLHTEILKNSELNNFYKLYPEKFNNKTNGITFRRWLMSCNQELSAMITDLIGDVWKKDANELEKLGNFVNDDAVLDRLLAVKAGKKADLKNYLKMKQGFDIDENSIYDIQVKRLHEYKRQQMNALYVICLLYTSPSPRD
;
A
#
# COMPACT_ATOMS: atom_id res chain seq x y z
N PHE A 1 -0.20 10.37 -11.72
CA PHE A 1 0.19 11.79 -11.72
C PHE A 1 1.70 11.94 -11.52
N LYS A 2 2.28 12.98 -12.13
CA LYS A 2 3.66 13.40 -11.93
C LYS A 2 3.65 14.58 -10.95
N GLN A 3 4.56 14.57 -9.96
CA GLN A 3 4.74 15.70 -9.05
C GLN A 3 5.78 16.66 -9.64
N VAL A 4 5.46 17.94 -9.64
CA VAL A 4 6.33 19.03 -10.06
C VAL A 4 6.31 20.14 -9.01
N PHE A 5 7.33 21.00 -9.01
CA PHE A 5 7.33 22.22 -8.21
C PHE A 5 6.88 23.40 -9.07
N ASP A 6 5.95 24.16 -8.54
CA ASP A 6 5.49 25.42 -9.12
C ASP A 6 5.47 26.48 -8.02
N HIS A 7 6.27 27.54 -8.16
CA HIS A 7 6.45 28.59 -7.14
C HIS A 7 6.73 28.05 -5.73
N ASN A 8 7.61 27.06 -5.61
CA ASN A 8 7.98 26.34 -4.39
C ASN A 8 6.84 25.52 -3.74
N LEU A 9 5.71 25.35 -4.43
CA LEU A 9 4.62 24.48 -4.01
C LEU A 9 4.67 23.18 -4.81
N GLN A 10 4.35 22.07 -4.16
CA GLN A 10 4.19 20.79 -4.83
C GLN A 10 2.87 20.79 -5.61
N LYS A 11 2.94 20.49 -6.90
CA LYS A 11 1.79 20.39 -7.79
C LYS A 11 1.75 19.01 -8.44
N GLU A 12 0.58 18.44 -8.59
CA GLU A 12 0.37 17.22 -9.35
C GLU A 12 -0.04 17.54 -10.78
N THR A 13 0.55 16.85 -11.74
CA THR A 13 0.24 16.99 -13.17
C THR A 13 -0.02 15.61 -13.77
N PRO A 14 -0.73 15.51 -14.91
CA PRO A 14 -0.87 14.24 -15.62
C PRO A 14 0.50 13.58 -15.86
N ASN A 15 0.54 12.24 -15.71
CA ASN A 15 1.78 11.50 -15.94
C ASN A 15 2.00 11.31 -17.46
N PRO A 16 3.04 11.90 -18.06
CA PRO A 16 3.25 11.82 -19.49
C PRO A 16 3.68 10.43 -19.99
N TRP A 17 4.00 9.51 -19.07
CA TRP A 17 4.43 8.15 -19.42
C TRP A 17 3.26 7.16 -19.50
N ILE A 18 2.10 7.51 -18.99
CA ILE A 18 0.91 6.69 -19.08
C ILE A 18 0.09 7.19 -20.26
N THR A 19 0.22 6.51 -21.39
CA THR A 19 -0.66 6.69 -22.53
C THR A 19 -1.64 5.51 -22.58
N PRO A 20 -2.84 5.68 -23.17
CA PRO A 20 -3.81 4.60 -23.30
C PRO A 20 -3.25 3.33 -23.94
N ASP A 21 -2.22 3.46 -24.77
CA ASP A 21 -1.63 2.36 -25.56
C ASP A 21 -0.35 1.77 -24.96
N SER A 22 0.07 2.19 -23.74
CA SER A 22 1.44 1.90 -23.29
C SER A 22 1.65 0.45 -22.83
N TRP A 23 0.96 0.00 -21.78
CA TRP A 23 1.24 -1.28 -21.11
C TRP A 23 0.03 -1.89 -20.43
N LEU A 24 -1.12 -1.22 -20.54
CA LEU A 24 -2.40 -1.72 -20.08
C LEU A 24 -3.04 -2.58 -21.16
N THR A 25 -3.42 -3.80 -20.83
CA THR A 25 -4.23 -4.65 -21.71
C THR A 25 -5.67 -4.60 -21.25
N LYS A 26 -6.53 -3.98 -22.07
CA LYS A 26 -7.99 -4.00 -21.85
C LYS A 26 -8.52 -5.41 -22.06
N THR A 27 -9.39 -5.88 -21.17
CA THR A 27 -10.04 -7.19 -21.28
C THR A 27 -11.54 -7.03 -21.55
N ASP A 28 -12.21 -8.14 -21.85
CA ASP A 28 -13.68 -8.19 -21.99
C ASP A 28 -14.39 -8.47 -20.66
N ILE A 29 -13.64 -8.68 -19.58
CA ILE A 29 -14.21 -8.94 -18.25
C ILE A 29 -14.74 -7.64 -17.67
N THR A 30 -16.02 -7.64 -17.37
CA THR A 30 -16.75 -6.52 -16.75
C THR A 30 -17.61 -7.02 -15.61
N TYR A 31 -17.73 -6.19 -14.56
CA TYR A 31 -18.60 -6.48 -13.43
C TYR A 31 -19.49 -5.28 -13.09
N PRO A 32 -20.77 -5.50 -12.80
CA PRO A 32 -21.59 -4.47 -12.16
C PRO A 32 -21.21 -4.36 -10.70
N VAL A 33 -20.87 -3.15 -10.24
CA VAL A 33 -20.63 -2.84 -8.84
C VAL A 33 -21.81 -2.04 -8.31
N GLN A 34 -22.56 -2.65 -7.39
CA GLN A 34 -23.75 -2.05 -6.80
C GLN A 34 -23.38 -1.28 -5.53
N PHE A 35 -23.76 -0.03 -5.51
CA PHE A 35 -23.75 0.84 -4.34
C PHE A 35 -25.16 1.09 -3.82
N GLY A 36 -25.28 1.79 -2.71
CA GLY A 36 -26.57 2.23 -2.22
C GLY A 36 -27.22 3.23 -3.20
N GLY A 37 -28.21 2.77 -3.95
CA GLY A 37 -29.01 3.59 -4.85
C GLY A 37 -28.53 3.69 -6.30
N PHE A 38 -27.36 3.17 -6.68
CA PHE A 38 -26.87 3.16 -8.06
C PHE A 38 -25.89 2.00 -8.32
N THR A 39 -25.61 1.74 -9.60
CA THR A 39 -24.67 0.72 -10.05
C THR A 39 -23.72 1.34 -11.07
N VAL A 40 -22.44 1.00 -10.98
CA VAL A 40 -21.46 1.34 -12.02
C VAL A 40 -20.96 0.07 -12.70
N GLN A 41 -20.57 0.19 -13.97
CA GLN A 41 -19.96 -0.90 -14.72
C GLN A 41 -18.44 -0.75 -14.65
N SER A 42 -17.77 -1.79 -14.18
CA SER A 42 -16.31 -1.86 -14.18
C SER A 42 -15.79 -2.68 -15.34
N ARG A 43 -14.53 -2.45 -15.68
CA ARG A 43 -13.77 -3.26 -16.64
C ARG A 43 -12.40 -3.61 -16.06
N LEU A 44 -11.98 -4.85 -16.29
CA LEU A 44 -10.66 -5.35 -15.93
C LEU A 44 -9.61 -4.95 -16.98
N TYR A 45 -8.49 -4.41 -16.48
CA TYR A 45 -7.25 -4.17 -17.23
C TYR A 45 -6.11 -4.99 -16.61
N ASN A 46 -5.22 -5.50 -17.45
CA ASN A 46 -4.04 -6.22 -17.02
C ASN A 46 -2.77 -5.43 -17.30
N ILE A 47 -1.80 -5.55 -16.40
CA ILE A 47 -0.41 -5.19 -16.62
C ILE A 47 0.42 -6.46 -16.44
N ASP A 48 1.20 -6.82 -17.44
CA ASP A 48 2.12 -7.93 -17.35
C ASP A 48 3.38 -7.52 -16.58
N VAL A 49 3.62 -8.20 -15.46
CA VAL A 49 4.81 -8.02 -14.63
C VAL A 49 5.77 -9.16 -14.89
N VAL A 50 6.83 -8.87 -15.64
CA VAL A 50 7.85 -9.88 -15.98
C VAL A 50 8.73 -10.16 -14.76
N GLY A 51 8.82 -11.41 -14.42
CA GLY A 51 9.60 -11.93 -13.31
C GLY A 51 10.86 -12.69 -13.74
N TYR A 52 11.42 -13.44 -12.79
CA TYR A 52 12.59 -14.27 -13.00
C TYR A 52 12.27 -15.45 -13.94
N ASN A 53 13.23 -15.85 -14.78
CA ASN A 53 13.09 -16.93 -15.78
C ASN A 53 11.90 -16.73 -16.76
N ASN A 54 11.67 -15.50 -17.22
CA ASN A 54 10.59 -15.13 -18.13
C ASN A 54 9.18 -15.50 -17.62
N ARG A 55 9.02 -15.72 -16.34
CA ARG A 55 7.69 -15.85 -15.74
C ARG A 55 7.00 -14.49 -15.75
N THR A 56 5.72 -14.50 -16.09
CA THR A 56 4.89 -13.30 -16.08
C THR A 56 3.76 -13.46 -15.09
N THR A 57 3.60 -12.46 -14.23
CA THR A 57 2.46 -12.31 -13.34
C THR A 57 1.60 -11.15 -13.83
N LYS A 58 0.31 -11.23 -13.68
CA LYS A 58 -0.61 -10.16 -14.08
C LYS A 58 -0.98 -9.32 -12.87
N LEU A 59 -0.75 -8.02 -12.95
CA LEU A 59 -1.41 -7.05 -12.09
C LEU A 59 -2.78 -6.77 -12.68
N ARG A 60 -3.82 -6.97 -11.87
CA ARG A 60 -5.23 -6.80 -12.23
C ARG A 60 -5.71 -5.46 -11.72
N LEU A 61 -6.19 -4.60 -12.60
CA LEU A 61 -6.71 -3.29 -12.26
C LEU A 61 -8.12 -3.16 -12.80
N PHE A 62 -8.95 -2.39 -12.09
CA PHE A 62 -10.32 -2.12 -12.51
C PHE A 62 -10.53 -0.63 -12.68
N ASP A 63 -11.26 -0.26 -13.73
CA ASP A 63 -11.69 1.09 -13.99
C ASP A 63 -13.20 1.11 -14.27
N ILE A 64 -13.86 2.23 -14.03
CA ILE A 64 -15.26 2.40 -14.43
C ILE A 64 -15.34 2.79 -15.90
N GLU A 65 -16.36 2.27 -16.60
CA GLU A 65 -16.52 2.57 -18.03
C GLU A 65 -16.98 4.01 -18.32
N THR A 66 -17.44 4.71 -17.28
CA THR A 66 -18.00 6.07 -17.36
C THR A 66 -17.07 7.15 -16.80
N VAL A 67 -15.81 6.82 -16.53
CA VAL A 67 -14.82 7.81 -16.05
C VAL A 67 -14.72 8.98 -17.02
N ASP A 68 -14.73 10.18 -16.47
CA ASP A 68 -14.68 11.42 -17.25
C ASP A 68 -13.55 12.33 -16.74
N GLU A 69 -12.42 12.27 -17.42
CA GLU A 69 -11.24 13.07 -17.05
C GLU A 69 -11.47 14.58 -17.28
N SER A 70 -12.46 14.96 -18.10
CA SER A 70 -12.75 16.37 -18.42
C SER A 70 -13.34 17.15 -17.26
N ILE A 71 -13.85 16.45 -16.22
CA ILE A 71 -14.37 17.11 -15.01
C ILE A 71 -13.29 17.70 -14.11
N VAL A 72 -12.02 17.33 -14.37
CA VAL A 72 -10.85 17.83 -13.64
C VAL A 72 -10.27 19.00 -14.43
N GLY A 73 -10.35 20.21 -13.85
CA GLY A 73 -9.70 21.40 -14.41
C GLY A 73 -8.20 21.45 -14.12
N ASP A 74 -7.66 22.66 -14.03
CA ASP A 74 -6.25 22.90 -13.67
C ASP A 74 -5.93 22.61 -12.18
N THR A 75 -6.94 22.30 -11.38
CA THR A 75 -6.82 21.97 -9.95
C THR A 75 -7.27 20.55 -9.68
N ILE A 76 -6.96 20.02 -8.50
CA ILE A 76 -7.44 18.72 -8.02
C ILE A 76 -8.90 18.77 -7.50
N ASP A 77 -9.53 19.93 -7.56
CA ASP A 77 -10.92 20.10 -7.13
C ASP A 77 -11.90 19.64 -8.22
N PHE A 78 -12.85 18.83 -7.81
CA PHE A 78 -13.90 18.30 -8.68
C PHE A 78 -15.18 18.03 -7.86
N ASN A 79 -16.29 17.83 -8.56
CA ASN A 79 -17.55 17.48 -7.90
C ASN A 79 -17.49 16.04 -7.36
N LYS A 80 -17.28 15.90 -6.03
CA LYS A 80 -17.19 14.62 -5.34
C LYS A 80 -18.51 13.84 -5.29
N ASP A 81 -19.63 14.44 -5.63
CA ASP A 81 -20.95 13.79 -5.61
C ASP A 81 -21.24 12.97 -6.88
N ASP A 82 -20.55 13.24 -8.01
CA ASP A 82 -20.73 12.51 -9.27
C ASP A 82 -19.85 11.26 -9.33
N ILE A 83 -20.16 10.29 -8.45
CA ILE A 83 -19.38 9.06 -8.28
C ILE A 83 -19.23 8.28 -9.59
N ALA A 84 -20.26 8.27 -10.44
CA ALA A 84 -20.22 7.53 -11.71
C ALA A 84 -19.19 8.07 -12.71
N LYS A 85 -18.64 9.28 -12.49
CA LYS A 85 -17.61 9.87 -13.34
C LYS A 85 -16.27 10.02 -12.66
N ASN A 86 -16.24 10.14 -11.33
CA ASN A 86 -15.04 10.52 -10.59
C ASN A 86 -14.39 9.37 -9.81
N LEU A 87 -15.05 8.22 -9.67
CA LEU A 87 -14.67 7.15 -8.73
C LEU A 87 -13.21 6.70 -8.87
N THR A 88 -12.69 6.64 -10.08
CA THR A 88 -11.33 6.16 -10.38
C THR A 88 -10.35 7.23 -10.83
N LEU A 89 -10.77 8.51 -10.85
CA LEU A 89 -9.92 9.60 -11.31
C LEU A 89 -8.69 9.85 -10.44
N PHE A 90 -8.86 9.80 -9.12
CA PHE A 90 -7.78 10.04 -8.16
C PHE A 90 -7.64 8.86 -7.23
N LEU A 91 -6.42 8.37 -7.07
CA LEU A 91 -6.13 7.28 -6.11
C LEU A 91 -6.37 7.73 -4.66
N TYR A 92 -6.01 8.97 -4.34
CA TYR A 92 -6.23 9.61 -3.05
C TYR A 92 -6.91 10.97 -3.28
N PRO A 93 -8.25 11.02 -3.33
CA PRO A 93 -8.96 12.29 -3.39
C PRO A 93 -8.77 13.06 -2.08
N ASP A 94 -8.97 14.38 -2.13
CA ASP A 94 -9.04 15.17 -0.91
C ASP A 94 -10.17 14.65 -0.01
N ASP A 95 -9.82 14.24 1.21
CA ASP A 95 -10.70 13.65 2.23
C ASP A 95 -10.81 14.52 3.50
N SER A 96 -10.53 15.81 3.36
CA SER A 96 -10.67 16.80 4.44
C SER A 96 -12.11 17.04 4.86
N ASP A 97 -13.08 16.69 4.01
CA ASP A 97 -14.51 16.77 4.26
C ASP A 97 -15.21 15.39 4.21
N ASP A 98 -16.47 15.34 4.66
CA ASP A 98 -17.25 14.10 4.67
C ASP A 98 -17.55 13.56 3.28
N LYS A 99 -17.60 14.41 2.24
CA LYS A 99 -17.81 13.97 0.86
C LYS A 99 -16.58 13.23 0.34
N GLY A 100 -15.39 13.77 0.59
CA GLY A 100 -14.14 13.11 0.25
C GLY A 100 -13.93 11.81 1.03
N ARG A 101 -14.25 11.81 2.32
CA ARG A 101 -14.20 10.59 3.15
C ARG A 101 -15.17 9.53 2.66
N LEU A 102 -16.40 9.90 2.29
CA LEU A 102 -17.38 9.01 1.70
C LEU A 102 -16.93 8.48 0.33
N LEU A 103 -16.32 9.34 -0.52
CA LEU A 103 -15.76 8.93 -1.80
C LEU A 103 -14.69 7.83 -1.61
N ARG A 104 -13.85 7.94 -0.59
CA ARG A 104 -12.89 6.86 -0.25
C ARG A 104 -13.58 5.54 0.07
N VAL A 105 -14.70 5.54 0.78
CA VAL A 105 -15.47 4.33 1.03
C VAL A 105 -15.98 3.71 -0.28
N TYR A 106 -16.49 4.52 -1.20
CA TYR A 106 -16.88 4.06 -2.53
C TYR A 106 -15.71 3.46 -3.30
N GLN A 107 -14.53 4.10 -3.30
CA GLN A 107 -13.33 3.61 -3.98
C GLN A 107 -12.86 2.27 -3.41
N GLN A 108 -12.82 2.14 -2.08
CA GLN A 108 -12.41 0.91 -1.41
C GLN A 108 -13.35 -0.24 -1.76
N TYR A 109 -14.66 0.00 -1.72
CA TYR A 109 -15.62 -1.04 -2.10
C TYR A 109 -15.59 -1.38 -3.58
N PHE A 110 -15.39 -0.40 -4.46
CA PHE A 110 -15.22 -0.65 -5.89
C PHE A 110 -14.08 -1.63 -6.15
N MET A 111 -12.92 -1.39 -5.58
CA MET A 111 -11.76 -2.29 -5.69
C MET A 111 -12.08 -3.69 -5.14
N VAL A 112 -12.66 -3.76 -3.96
CA VAL A 112 -12.97 -5.00 -3.24
C VAL A 112 -14.01 -5.84 -3.96
N SER A 113 -15.10 -5.24 -4.40
CA SER A 113 -16.20 -5.96 -5.08
C SER A 113 -15.72 -6.63 -6.36
N ASN A 114 -14.93 -5.91 -7.16
CA ASN A 114 -14.33 -6.44 -8.38
C ASN A 114 -13.34 -7.57 -8.11
N ALA A 115 -12.42 -7.35 -7.16
CA ALA A 115 -11.41 -8.34 -6.81
C ALA A 115 -12.04 -9.62 -6.25
N ALA A 116 -13.02 -9.51 -5.35
CA ALA A 116 -13.70 -10.65 -4.75
C ALA A 116 -14.42 -11.52 -5.81
N ARG A 117 -15.13 -10.89 -6.75
CA ARG A 117 -15.78 -11.61 -7.87
C ARG A 117 -14.77 -12.34 -8.74
N LEU A 118 -13.70 -11.64 -9.16
CA LEU A 118 -12.65 -12.23 -9.99
C LEU A 118 -11.97 -13.41 -9.30
N ILE A 119 -11.69 -13.31 -8.00
CA ILE A 119 -11.10 -14.40 -7.20
C ILE A 119 -11.98 -15.62 -7.20
N LEU A 120 -13.30 -15.47 -6.98
CA LEU A 120 -14.23 -16.57 -6.96
C LEU A 120 -14.38 -17.21 -8.36
N ASP A 121 -14.49 -16.40 -9.40
CA ASP A 121 -14.63 -16.87 -10.77
C ASP A 121 -13.37 -17.63 -11.22
N GLU A 122 -12.16 -17.08 -10.98
CA GLU A 122 -10.90 -17.77 -11.28
C GLU A 122 -10.70 -19.05 -10.44
N ALA A 123 -11.17 -19.08 -9.18
CA ALA A 123 -11.11 -20.29 -8.36
C ALA A 123 -11.99 -21.41 -8.95
N VAL A 124 -13.20 -21.08 -9.36
CA VAL A 124 -14.12 -22.03 -10.03
C VAL A 124 -13.53 -22.53 -11.36
N GLU A 125 -12.95 -21.64 -12.17
CA GLU A 125 -12.26 -22.02 -13.40
C GLU A 125 -11.10 -23.01 -13.17
N LYS A 126 -10.44 -22.91 -12.02
CA LYS A 126 -9.36 -23.82 -11.59
C LYS A 126 -9.87 -25.12 -10.96
N GLY A 127 -11.18 -25.28 -10.81
CA GLY A 127 -11.83 -26.49 -10.30
C GLY A 127 -12.33 -26.43 -8.85
N SER A 128 -12.30 -25.26 -8.20
CA SER A 128 -12.89 -25.09 -6.87
C SER A 128 -14.41 -25.24 -6.92
N ASN A 129 -14.96 -25.91 -5.91
CA ASN A 129 -16.40 -25.91 -5.64
C ASN A 129 -16.82 -24.80 -4.64
N LEU A 130 -15.91 -23.91 -4.30
CA LEU A 130 -15.99 -22.81 -3.33
C LEU A 130 -16.03 -23.23 -1.86
N HIS A 131 -16.43 -24.44 -1.50
CA HIS A 131 -16.29 -24.98 -0.15
C HIS A 131 -14.81 -25.20 0.22
N ASP A 132 -13.98 -25.41 -0.77
CA ASP A 132 -12.53 -25.60 -0.70
C ASP A 132 -11.73 -24.37 -1.17
N LEU A 133 -12.35 -23.18 -1.16
CA LEU A 133 -11.74 -21.94 -1.70
C LEU A 133 -10.34 -21.66 -1.12
N ALA A 134 -10.08 -22.02 0.13
CA ALA A 134 -8.79 -21.82 0.79
C ALA A 134 -7.63 -22.62 0.13
N ASP A 135 -7.94 -23.67 -0.62
CA ASP A 135 -6.94 -24.44 -1.38
C ASP A 135 -6.59 -23.79 -2.72
N TYR A 136 -7.41 -22.84 -3.19
CA TYR A 136 -7.28 -22.19 -4.50
C TYR A 136 -6.91 -20.71 -4.40
N ALA A 137 -7.25 -20.04 -3.32
CA ALA A 137 -7.07 -18.61 -3.18
C ALA A 137 -6.59 -18.20 -1.80
N THR A 138 -5.71 -17.21 -1.76
CA THR A 138 -5.32 -16.46 -0.56
C THR A 138 -5.51 -14.98 -0.85
N VAL A 139 -6.13 -14.27 0.09
CA VAL A 139 -6.34 -12.83 0.02
C VAL A 139 -5.47 -12.15 1.06
N GLN A 140 -4.49 -11.37 0.60
CA GLN A 140 -3.69 -10.54 1.48
C GLN A 140 -4.30 -9.14 1.55
N ILE A 141 -4.90 -8.82 2.69
CA ILE A 141 -5.42 -7.49 3.00
C ILE A 141 -4.23 -6.58 3.31
N ASN A 142 -3.94 -5.67 2.36
CA ASN A 142 -2.78 -4.79 2.44
C ASN A 142 -3.20 -3.45 3.07
N ASP A 143 -2.95 -3.28 4.36
CA ASP A 143 -3.55 -2.26 5.22
C ASP A 143 -5.07 -2.42 5.35
N THR A 144 -5.78 -1.43 5.85
CA THR A 144 -7.24 -1.49 6.09
C THR A 144 -8.08 -1.09 4.89
N HIS A 145 -7.46 -0.57 3.83
CA HIS A 145 -8.20 -0.11 2.64
C HIS A 145 -9.07 -1.20 1.99
N PRO A 146 -8.63 -2.48 1.84
CA PRO A 146 -9.45 -3.54 1.27
C PRO A 146 -10.20 -4.40 2.30
N SER A 147 -10.32 -3.99 3.57
CA SER A 147 -10.95 -4.79 4.64
C SER A 147 -12.37 -5.25 4.32
N MET A 148 -13.12 -4.47 3.52
CA MET A 148 -14.46 -4.87 3.08
C MET A 148 -14.50 -6.16 2.25
N VAL A 149 -13.33 -6.71 1.85
CA VAL A 149 -13.26 -8.01 1.16
C VAL A 149 -13.81 -9.14 2.03
N ILE A 150 -13.69 -9.05 3.36
CA ILE A 150 -14.22 -10.06 4.28
C ILE A 150 -15.75 -10.17 4.16
N PRO A 151 -16.53 -9.12 4.44
CA PRO A 151 -17.99 -9.21 4.30
C PRO A 151 -18.44 -9.37 2.84
N GLU A 152 -17.68 -8.86 1.85
CA GLU A 152 -18.04 -9.03 0.43
C GLU A 152 -17.87 -10.48 -0.03
N LEU A 153 -16.78 -11.16 0.34
CA LEU A 153 -16.63 -12.59 0.03
C LEU A 153 -17.71 -13.42 0.71
N ILE A 154 -18.05 -13.14 1.98
CA ILE A 154 -19.16 -13.82 2.66
C ILE A 154 -20.46 -13.63 1.89
N ARG A 155 -20.77 -12.39 1.49
CA ARG A 155 -21.99 -12.06 0.72
C ARG A 155 -22.03 -12.83 -0.60
N LEU A 156 -20.93 -12.84 -1.35
CA LEU A 156 -20.84 -13.51 -2.64
C LEU A 156 -20.90 -15.03 -2.52
N LEU A 157 -20.35 -15.62 -1.46
CA LEU A 157 -20.48 -17.04 -1.15
C LEU A 157 -21.93 -17.41 -0.81
N GLN A 158 -22.62 -16.56 -0.04
CA GLN A 158 -24.05 -16.76 0.26
C GLN A 158 -24.92 -16.67 -1.03
N GLU A 159 -24.63 -15.74 -1.93
CA GLU A 159 -25.32 -15.68 -3.23
C GLU A 159 -25.13 -16.98 -4.07
N ARG A 160 -24.03 -17.70 -3.82
CA ARG A 160 -23.73 -19.00 -4.45
C ARG A 160 -24.23 -20.21 -3.62
N GLY A 161 -25.05 -19.97 -2.60
CA GLY A 161 -25.72 -21.01 -1.82
C GLY A 161 -24.94 -21.53 -0.61
N ILE A 162 -23.79 -20.96 -0.27
CA ILE A 162 -23.01 -21.34 0.92
C ILE A 162 -23.62 -20.66 2.15
N LEU A 163 -23.86 -21.44 3.21
CA LEU A 163 -24.46 -20.90 4.43
C LEU A 163 -23.51 -19.95 5.18
N MET A 164 -24.07 -19.01 5.95
CA MET A 164 -23.33 -17.98 6.66
C MET A 164 -22.18 -18.53 7.51
N ASP A 165 -22.42 -19.58 8.30
CA ASP A 165 -21.41 -20.17 9.20
C ASP A 165 -20.22 -20.74 8.40
N GLU A 166 -20.51 -21.40 7.31
CA GLU A 166 -19.50 -21.97 6.44
C GLU A 166 -18.76 -20.86 5.66
N ALA A 167 -19.49 -19.87 5.13
CA ALA A 167 -18.88 -18.73 4.45
C ALA A 167 -17.89 -17.98 5.36
N VAL A 168 -18.25 -17.73 6.62
CA VAL A 168 -17.34 -17.15 7.61
C VAL A 168 -16.11 -18.04 7.85
N SER A 169 -16.30 -19.36 7.96
CA SER A 169 -15.19 -20.31 8.14
C SER A 169 -14.25 -20.33 6.94
N ILE A 170 -14.78 -20.31 5.73
CA ILE A 170 -13.99 -20.26 4.49
C ILE A 170 -13.18 -18.96 4.44
N VAL A 171 -13.82 -17.82 4.59
CA VAL A 171 -13.17 -16.50 4.50
C VAL A 171 -12.09 -16.33 5.56
N SER A 172 -12.31 -16.87 6.77
CA SER A 172 -11.30 -16.87 7.84
C SER A 172 -10.06 -17.71 7.55
N LYS A 173 -10.09 -18.60 6.57
CA LYS A 173 -8.94 -19.37 6.09
C LYS A 173 -8.29 -18.76 4.85
N VAL A 174 -9.01 -17.90 4.16
CA VAL A 174 -8.57 -17.25 2.91
C VAL A 174 -7.89 -15.91 3.17
N CYS A 175 -8.37 -15.12 4.14
CA CYS A 175 -7.91 -13.76 4.37
C CYS A 175 -6.77 -13.69 5.39
N ALA A 176 -5.75 -12.90 5.07
CA ALA A 176 -4.67 -12.51 5.96
C ALA A 176 -4.50 -10.98 5.93
N TYR A 177 -4.05 -10.38 7.02
CA TYR A 177 -3.95 -8.94 7.19
C TYR A 177 -2.51 -8.49 7.41
N THR A 178 -2.05 -7.54 6.62
CA THR A 178 -0.78 -6.83 6.82
C THR A 178 -1.06 -5.42 7.35
N ASN A 179 -0.56 -5.12 8.54
CA ASN A 179 -0.62 -3.78 9.10
C ASN A 179 0.61 -2.96 8.68
N HIS A 180 0.40 -1.71 8.24
CA HIS A 180 1.46 -0.78 7.83
C HIS A 180 1.64 0.42 8.76
N THR A 181 0.80 0.58 9.77
CA THR A 181 0.82 1.74 10.66
C THR A 181 0.95 1.35 12.12
N ILE A 182 1.62 2.22 12.91
CA ILE A 182 1.70 2.13 14.37
C ILE A 182 0.87 3.21 15.06
N LEU A 183 0.21 4.09 14.30
CA LEU A 183 -0.62 5.15 14.86
C LEU A 183 -2.07 4.67 14.97
N ALA A 184 -2.59 4.62 16.18
CA ALA A 184 -3.98 4.20 16.42
C ALA A 184 -5.00 5.08 15.68
N GLU A 185 -4.69 6.37 15.51
CA GLU A 185 -5.52 7.30 14.74
C GLU A 185 -5.55 6.96 13.23
N ALA A 186 -4.50 6.35 12.71
CA ALA A 186 -4.40 5.96 11.30
C ALA A 186 -5.06 4.60 10.98
N LEU A 187 -5.53 3.85 11.97
CA LEU A 187 -6.39 2.68 11.75
C LEU A 187 -7.78 3.14 11.33
N GLU A 188 -8.16 2.83 10.09
CA GLU A 188 -9.41 3.33 9.51
C GLU A 188 -10.64 2.88 10.30
N LYS A 189 -11.50 3.84 10.56
CA LYS A 189 -12.80 3.66 11.20
C LYS A 189 -13.82 4.44 10.39
N TRP A 190 -14.87 3.77 9.96
CA TRP A 190 -15.90 4.41 9.15
C TRP A 190 -17.20 4.56 9.94
N PRO A 191 -17.84 5.74 9.91
CA PRO A 191 -19.18 5.91 10.46
C PRO A 191 -20.13 4.90 9.83
N ILE A 192 -20.97 4.28 10.66
CA ILE A 192 -22.00 3.33 10.20
C ILE A 192 -22.83 3.93 9.07
N GLY A 193 -23.23 5.21 9.20
CA GLY A 193 -24.01 5.90 8.17
C GLY A 193 -23.31 6.03 6.82
N PHE A 194 -21.97 6.06 6.76
CA PHE A 194 -21.24 6.05 5.49
C PHE A 194 -21.36 4.68 4.81
N LEU A 195 -21.21 3.60 5.57
CA LEU A 195 -21.35 2.25 5.03
C LEU A 195 -22.79 1.93 4.66
N GLU A 196 -23.78 2.36 5.47
CA GLU A 196 -25.20 2.22 5.14
C GLU A 196 -25.59 2.99 3.86
N LYS A 197 -24.94 4.14 3.59
CA LYS A 197 -25.14 4.90 2.36
C LYS A 197 -24.42 4.27 1.16
N ALA A 198 -23.17 3.89 1.32
CA ALA A 198 -22.33 3.40 0.22
C ALA A 198 -22.59 1.93 -0.11
N VAL A 199 -22.67 1.07 0.91
CA VAL A 199 -22.68 -0.39 0.79
C VAL A 199 -23.69 -1.05 1.74
N PRO A 200 -24.98 -0.68 1.67
CA PRO A 200 -26.00 -1.17 2.61
C PRO A 200 -26.08 -2.70 2.65
N GLN A 201 -25.75 -3.38 1.55
CA GLN A 201 -25.75 -4.85 1.45
C GLN A 201 -24.71 -5.52 2.32
N LEU A 202 -23.65 -4.83 2.74
CA LEU A 202 -22.63 -5.39 3.64
C LEU A 202 -22.97 -5.23 5.12
N MET A 203 -23.80 -4.25 5.46
CA MET A 203 -24.09 -3.94 6.88
C MET A 203 -24.72 -5.08 7.67
N PRO A 204 -25.65 -5.86 7.15
CA PRO A 204 -26.16 -7.04 7.88
C PRO A 204 -25.07 -8.05 8.23
N ILE A 205 -24.11 -8.27 7.30
CA ILE A 205 -22.99 -9.19 7.50
C ILE A 205 -22.03 -8.62 8.55
N ILE A 206 -21.66 -7.35 8.43
CA ILE A 206 -20.75 -6.69 9.39
C ILE A 206 -21.35 -6.73 10.81
N ARG A 207 -22.67 -6.49 10.97
CA ARG A 207 -23.35 -6.59 12.25
C ARG A 207 -23.34 -8.03 12.79
N GLU A 208 -23.54 -9.02 11.93
CA GLU A 208 -23.48 -10.43 12.33
C GLU A 208 -22.06 -10.81 12.76
N LEU A 209 -21.03 -10.35 12.05
CA LEU A 209 -19.63 -10.57 12.43
C LEU A 209 -19.32 -9.95 13.80
N ASP A 210 -19.78 -8.73 14.07
CA ASP A 210 -19.63 -8.07 15.36
C ASP A 210 -20.39 -8.83 16.48
N ASN A 211 -21.61 -9.27 16.23
CA ASN A 211 -22.39 -10.06 17.20
C ASN A 211 -21.66 -11.36 17.59
N ARG A 212 -21.03 -12.03 16.63
CA ARG A 212 -20.23 -13.24 16.88
C ARG A 212 -18.97 -12.94 17.73
N VAL A 213 -18.36 -11.79 17.52
CA VAL A 213 -17.24 -11.33 18.36
C VAL A 213 -17.73 -11.08 19.78
N ARG A 214 -18.80 -10.32 19.98
CA ARG A 214 -19.39 -10.02 21.30
C ARG A 214 -19.81 -11.26 22.06
N ALA A 215 -20.27 -12.30 21.37
CA ALA A 215 -20.65 -13.57 22.01
C ALA A 215 -19.44 -14.37 22.53
N LYS A 216 -18.23 -14.12 22.02
CA LYS A 216 -17.01 -14.88 22.33
C LYS A 216 -15.99 -14.11 23.17
N VAL A 217 -15.96 -12.79 23.04
CA VAL A 217 -14.93 -11.91 23.61
C VAL A 217 -15.60 -10.87 24.50
N SER A 218 -15.13 -10.74 25.72
CA SER A 218 -15.63 -9.75 26.69
C SER A 218 -14.93 -8.41 26.64
N ASP A 219 -13.77 -8.32 25.95
CA ASP A 219 -13.01 -7.09 25.82
C ASP A 219 -13.62 -6.19 24.74
N GLU A 220 -14.39 -5.20 25.18
CA GLU A 220 -15.08 -4.24 24.30
C GLU A 220 -14.12 -3.41 23.43
N SER A 221 -12.83 -3.32 23.78
CA SER A 221 -11.84 -2.60 22.99
C SER A 221 -11.56 -3.29 21.65
N THR A 222 -11.96 -4.55 21.52
CA THR A 222 -11.75 -5.36 20.29
C THR A 222 -12.99 -5.48 19.40
N TYR A 223 -14.13 -4.91 19.80
CA TYR A 223 -15.35 -5.00 19.01
C TYR A 223 -15.22 -4.33 17.65
N ILE A 224 -15.85 -4.91 16.62
CA ILE A 224 -15.83 -4.38 15.26
C ILE A 224 -16.64 -3.09 15.17
N ILE A 225 -17.84 -3.08 15.79
CA ILE A 225 -18.70 -1.90 15.85
C ILE A 225 -18.62 -1.31 17.25
N LYS A 226 -18.11 -0.07 17.34
CA LYS A 226 -18.02 0.65 18.60
C LYS A 226 -18.19 2.15 18.37
N ASP A 227 -18.89 2.83 19.29
CA ASP A 227 -19.11 4.29 19.28
C ASP A 227 -19.65 4.82 17.92
N GLY A 228 -20.53 4.03 17.25
CA GLY A 228 -21.10 4.39 15.94
C GLY A 228 -20.14 4.23 14.77
N LEU A 229 -18.97 3.65 14.98
CA LEU A 229 -17.92 3.43 13.98
C LEU A 229 -17.71 1.94 13.74
N VAL A 230 -17.39 1.58 12.50
CA VAL A 230 -16.88 0.25 12.11
C VAL A 230 -15.37 0.29 12.05
N HIS A 231 -14.71 -0.49 12.89
CA HIS A 231 -13.25 -0.58 12.98
C HIS A 231 -12.74 -1.64 11.99
N MET A 232 -12.14 -1.19 10.91
CA MET A 232 -11.75 -2.08 9.80
C MET A 232 -10.68 -3.09 10.21
N ALA A 233 -9.62 -2.66 10.88
CA ALA A 233 -8.56 -3.55 11.37
C ALA A 233 -9.09 -4.60 12.36
N HIS A 234 -10.09 -4.28 13.19
CA HIS A 234 -10.68 -5.24 14.12
C HIS A 234 -11.33 -6.40 13.37
N MET A 235 -12.06 -6.10 12.30
CA MET A 235 -12.65 -7.12 11.44
C MET A 235 -11.58 -7.99 10.79
N ASP A 236 -10.50 -7.39 10.27
CA ASP A 236 -9.39 -8.11 9.65
C ASP A 236 -8.70 -9.07 10.62
N ILE A 237 -8.48 -8.65 11.86
CA ILE A 237 -7.82 -9.48 12.88
C ILE A 237 -8.71 -10.62 13.36
N HIS A 238 -9.99 -10.35 13.60
CA HIS A 238 -10.91 -11.40 14.04
C HIS A 238 -11.10 -12.49 12.99
N TYR A 239 -11.24 -12.10 11.73
CA TYR A 239 -11.62 -12.98 10.62
C TYR A 239 -10.50 -13.28 9.61
N GLY A 240 -9.28 -12.82 9.86
CA GLY A 240 -8.09 -13.27 9.14
C GLY A 240 -7.36 -14.39 9.88
N TYR A 241 -6.66 -15.26 9.15
CA TYR A 241 -5.84 -16.32 9.77
C TYR A 241 -4.46 -15.85 10.22
N SER A 242 -3.98 -14.73 9.69
CA SER A 242 -2.63 -14.19 9.95
C SER A 242 -2.65 -12.68 10.00
N VAL A 243 -1.87 -12.11 10.92
CA VAL A 243 -1.66 -10.67 11.08
C VAL A 243 -0.16 -10.42 11.12
N ASN A 244 0.37 -9.62 10.20
CA ASN A 244 1.78 -9.30 10.22
C ASN A 244 2.06 -7.81 10.24
N GLY A 245 3.15 -7.46 10.96
CA GLY A 245 3.84 -6.19 10.77
C GLY A 245 4.87 -6.30 9.64
N VAL A 246 5.46 -5.17 9.25
CA VAL A 246 6.34 -5.06 8.08
C VAL A 246 7.82 -4.80 8.42
N ALA A 247 8.17 -4.85 9.70
CA ALA A 247 9.53 -4.87 10.24
C ALA A 247 9.50 -5.47 11.64
N TYR A 248 10.62 -6.02 12.12
CA TYR A 248 10.68 -6.63 13.46
C TYR A 248 10.20 -5.67 14.55
N LEU A 249 10.79 -4.47 14.63
CA LEU A 249 10.40 -3.47 15.62
C LEU A 249 8.92 -3.06 15.50
N HIS A 250 8.42 -2.89 14.27
CA HIS A 250 7.02 -2.59 14.02
C HIS A 250 6.11 -3.70 14.58
N THR A 251 6.44 -4.95 14.32
CA THR A 251 5.67 -6.10 14.81
C THR A 251 5.67 -6.17 16.34
N GLU A 252 6.80 -5.89 16.98
CA GLU A 252 6.89 -5.86 18.45
C GLU A 252 6.06 -4.69 19.05
N ILE A 253 6.02 -3.54 18.39
CA ILE A 253 5.14 -2.43 18.80
C ILE A 253 3.66 -2.84 18.69
N LEU A 254 3.27 -3.49 17.59
CA LEU A 254 1.91 -4.00 17.44
C LEU A 254 1.52 -4.96 18.57
N LYS A 255 2.38 -5.93 18.89
CA LYS A 255 2.14 -6.92 19.95
C LYS A 255 2.10 -6.33 21.35
N ASN A 256 2.99 -5.39 21.65
CA ASN A 256 3.20 -4.89 23.01
C ASN A 256 2.42 -3.61 23.32
N SER A 257 1.95 -2.89 22.30
CA SER A 257 1.26 -1.62 22.43
C SER A 257 -0.04 -1.59 21.62
N GLU A 258 0.01 -1.28 20.33
CA GLU A 258 -1.13 -0.85 19.51
C GLU A 258 -2.22 -1.91 19.38
N LEU A 259 -1.86 -3.18 19.24
CA LEU A 259 -2.78 -4.31 19.09
C LEU A 259 -2.59 -5.36 20.20
N ASN A 260 -2.07 -4.94 21.37
CA ASN A 260 -1.80 -5.85 22.48
C ASN A 260 -3.05 -6.62 22.96
N ASN A 261 -4.21 -5.99 22.97
CA ASN A 261 -5.49 -6.61 23.28
C ASN A 261 -5.81 -7.76 22.30
N PHE A 262 -5.57 -7.58 21.02
CA PHE A 262 -5.72 -8.64 20.00
C PHE A 262 -4.63 -9.70 20.09
N TYR A 263 -3.39 -9.30 20.38
CA TYR A 263 -2.31 -10.27 20.59
C TYR A 263 -2.58 -11.21 21.76
N LYS A 264 -3.19 -10.72 22.82
CA LYS A 264 -3.63 -11.56 23.94
C LYS A 264 -4.72 -12.56 23.55
N LEU A 265 -5.60 -12.20 22.61
CA LEU A 265 -6.67 -13.07 22.12
C LEU A 265 -6.18 -14.11 21.11
N TYR A 266 -5.26 -13.71 20.24
CA TYR A 266 -4.80 -14.51 19.07
C TYR A 266 -3.29 -14.45 18.89
N PRO A 267 -2.48 -14.88 19.88
CA PRO A 267 -1.02 -14.76 19.79
C PRO A 267 -0.44 -15.50 18.58
N GLU A 268 -1.07 -16.61 18.18
CA GLU A 268 -0.65 -17.43 17.05
C GLU A 268 -0.82 -16.76 15.68
N LYS A 269 -1.70 -15.75 15.55
CA LYS A 269 -1.90 -15.02 14.29
C LYS A 269 -0.78 -14.02 14.00
N PHE A 270 -0.11 -13.49 15.05
CA PHE A 270 0.85 -12.39 14.91
C PHE A 270 2.23 -12.87 14.50
N ASN A 271 2.74 -12.32 13.40
CA ASN A 271 4.06 -12.64 12.89
C ASN A 271 4.70 -11.43 12.19
N ASN A 272 5.99 -11.53 11.86
CA ASN A 272 6.71 -10.48 11.15
C ASN A 272 7.01 -10.88 9.71
N LYS A 273 6.79 -9.97 8.78
CA LYS A 273 7.22 -10.07 7.38
C LYS A 273 7.91 -8.76 7.00
N THR A 274 9.22 -8.71 7.20
CA THR A 274 10.02 -7.52 6.87
C THR A 274 9.87 -7.19 5.37
N ASN A 275 9.64 -5.91 5.08
CA ASN A 275 9.59 -5.43 3.70
C ASN A 275 10.86 -5.81 2.94
N GLY A 276 10.68 -6.28 1.72
CA GLY A 276 11.79 -6.60 0.83
C GLY A 276 12.33 -5.40 0.07
N ILE A 277 13.52 -5.57 -0.49
CA ILE A 277 14.15 -4.63 -1.41
C ILE A 277 14.60 -5.37 -2.67
N THR A 278 14.44 -4.73 -3.82
CA THR A 278 14.86 -5.30 -5.11
C THR A 278 16.23 -4.76 -5.48
N PHE A 279 17.29 -5.57 -5.31
CA PHE A 279 18.66 -5.19 -5.65
C PHE A 279 18.87 -4.89 -7.14
N ARG A 280 18.15 -5.57 -8.03
CA ARG A 280 18.23 -5.30 -9.48
C ARG A 280 17.93 -3.84 -9.80
N ARG A 281 16.92 -3.26 -9.17
CA ARG A 281 16.53 -1.86 -9.40
C ARG A 281 17.36 -0.90 -8.56
N TRP A 282 17.37 -1.09 -7.26
CA TRP A 282 17.83 -0.08 -6.28
C TRP A 282 19.34 -0.10 -6.04
N LEU A 283 20.05 -1.10 -6.55
CA LEU A 283 21.51 -1.17 -6.49
C LEU A 283 22.11 -1.43 -7.86
N MET A 284 21.80 -2.56 -8.50
CA MET A 284 22.45 -2.97 -9.75
C MET A 284 22.17 -2.00 -10.92
N SER A 285 20.94 -1.50 -11.05
CA SER A 285 20.57 -0.53 -12.10
C SER A 285 20.93 0.90 -11.72
N CYS A 286 20.67 1.31 -10.47
CA CYS A 286 20.84 2.70 -10.04
C CYS A 286 22.29 3.07 -9.71
N ASN A 287 23.14 2.12 -9.30
CA ASN A 287 24.52 2.36 -8.92
C ASN A 287 25.41 1.22 -9.42
N GLN A 288 25.71 1.25 -10.70
CA GLN A 288 26.48 0.20 -11.37
C GLN A 288 27.92 0.12 -10.84
N GLU A 289 28.52 1.25 -10.49
CA GLU A 289 29.87 1.32 -9.93
C GLU A 289 29.95 0.64 -8.56
N LEU A 290 28.99 0.89 -7.69
CA LEU A 290 28.91 0.18 -6.41
C LEU A 290 28.65 -1.30 -6.60
N SER A 291 27.76 -1.67 -7.51
CA SER A 291 27.46 -3.06 -7.84
C SER A 291 28.69 -3.81 -8.37
N ALA A 292 29.48 -3.18 -9.23
CA ALA A 292 30.73 -3.73 -9.72
C ALA A 292 31.75 -3.89 -8.60
N MET A 293 31.93 -2.88 -7.76
CA MET A 293 32.82 -2.93 -6.60
C MET A 293 32.46 -4.10 -5.65
N ILE A 294 31.18 -4.27 -5.32
CA ILE A 294 30.72 -5.38 -4.48
C ILE A 294 31.05 -6.72 -5.15
N THR A 295 30.77 -6.83 -6.44
CA THR A 295 31.03 -8.08 -7.19
C THR A 295 32.51 -8.43 -7.22
N ASP A 296 33.39 -7.44 -7.36
CA ASP A 296 34.85 -7.64 -7.32
C ASP A 296 35.33 -8.15 -5.96
N LEU A 297 34.72 -7.67 -4.87
CA LEU A 297 35.12 -8.01 -3.49
C LEU A 297 34.63 -9.38 -3.03
N ILE A 298 33.37 -9.74 -3.36
CA ILE A 298 32.71 -10.91 -2.77
C ILE A 298 32.14 -11.90 -3.81
N GLY A 299 32.39 -11.67 -5.11
CA GLY A 299 31.78 -12.46 -6.18
C GLY A 299 30.37 -12.02 -6.51
N ASP A 300 29.65 -12.75 -7.36
CA ASP A 300 28.35 -12.33 -7.91
C ASP A 300 27.13 -13.02 -7.28
N VAL A 301 27.34 -13.92 -6.32
CA VAL A 301 26.27 -14.70 -5.69
C VAL A 301 25.28 -13.82 -4.91
N TRP A 302 25.74 -12.68 -4.35
CA TRP A 302 24.91 -11.70 -3.65
C TRP A 302 23.73 -11.15 -4.49
N LYS A 303 23.88 -11.20 -5.82
CA LYS A 303 22.80 -10.78 -6.75
C LYS A 303 21.55 -11.65 -6.66
N LYS A 304 21.69 -12.87 -6.12
CA LYS A 304 20.61 -13.85 -5.93
C LYS A 304 20.38 -14.16 -4.45
N ASP A 305 21.41 -14.10 -3.63
CA ASP A 305 21.36 -14.33 -2.19
C ASP A 305 21.93 -13.12 -1.44
N ALA A 306 21.04 -12.34 -0.82
CA ALA A 306 21.38 -11.13 -0.08
C ALA A 306 22.28 -11.39 1.15
N ASN A 307 22.25 -12.59 1.72
CA ASN A 307 23.08 -12.93 2.88
C ASN A 307 24.57 -12.86 2.56
N GLU A 308 24.94 -13.06 1.30
CA GLU A 308 26.32 -12.93 0.85
C GLU A 308 26.92 -11.53 1.07
N LEU A 309 26.08 -10.48 1.17
CA LEU A 309 26.54 -9.13 1.48
C LEU A 309 27.20 -9.00 2.86
N GLU A 310 26.96 -9.92 3.80
CA GLU A 310 27.65 -9.97 5.09
C GLU A 310 29.17 -10.10 4.93
N LYS A 311 29.63 -10.70 3.84
CA LYS A 311 31.07 -10.83 3.51
C LYS A 311 31.78 -9.50 3.34
N LEU A 312 31.05 -8.41 3.04
CA LEU A 312 31.60 -7.06 3.02
C LEU A 312 32.15 -6.62 4.37
N GLY A 313 31.64 -7.21 5.48
CA GLY A 313 32.18 -7.00 6.81
C GLY A 313 33.67 -7.32 6.97
N ASN A 314 34.23 -8.17 6.10
CA ASN A 314 35.66 -8.49 6.11
C ASN A 314 36.54 -7.31 5.68
N PHE A 315 35.99 -6.29 5.05
CA PHE A 315 36.68 -5.15 4.47
C PHE A 315 36.50 -3.84 5.25
N VAL A 316 35.86 -3.86 6.41
CA VAL A 316 35.52 -2.65 7.20
C VAL A 316 36.74 -1.85 7.65
N ASN A 317 37.91 -2.48 7.72
CA ASN A 317 39.19 -1.86 8.08
C ASN A 317 40.20 -1.85 6.92
N ASP A 318 39.77 -2.05 5.69
CA ASP A 318 40.63 -2.01 4.51
C ASP A 318 40.56 -0.62 3.88
N ASP A 319 41.59 0.19 4.12
CA ASP A 319 41.64 1.58 3.68
C ASP A 319 41.49 1.71 2.14
N ALA A 320 42.05 0.78 1.36
CA ALA A 320 41.95 0.82 -0.09
C ALA A 320 40.50 0.57 -0.57
N VAL A 321 39.77 -0.32 0.12
CA VAL A 321 38.35 -0.56 -0.16
C VAL A 321 37.49 0.62 0.27
N LEU A 322 37.80 1.24 1.42
CA LEU A 322 37.10 2.42 1.91
C LEU A 322 37.31 3.63 0.98
N ASP A 323 38.54 3.85 0.50
CA ASP A 323 38.84 4.91 -0.48
C ASP A 323 38.09 4.70 -1.79
N ARG A 324 38.01 3.45 -2.26
CA ARG A 324 37.24 3.09 -3.45
C ARG A 324 35.74 3.38 -3.26
N LEU A 325 35.19 3.07 -2.09
CA LEU A 325 33.79 3.37 -1.74
C LEU A 325 33.53 4.90 -1.74
N LEU A 326 34.46 5.69 -1.17
CA LEU A 326 34.36 7.13 -1.16
C LEU A 326 34.43 7.71 -2.59
N ALA A 327 35.27 7.16 -3.45
CA ALA A 327 35.33 7.57 -4.85
C ALA A 327 34.03 7.30 -5.62
N VAL A 328 33.39 6.14 -5.42
CA VAL A 328 32.06 5.84 -5.98
C VAL A 328 31.04 6.87 -5.49
N LYS A 329 31.02 7.16 -4.20
CA LYS A 329 30.09 8.15 -3.62
C LYS A 329 30.33 9.55 -4.18
N ALA A 330 31.57 9.99 -4.31
CA ALA A 330 31.93 11.29 -4.89
C ALA A 330 31.46 11.39 -6.36
N GLY A 331 31.65 10.34 -7.16
CA GLY A 331 31.14 10.27 -8.53
C GLY A 331 29.61 10.45 -8.59
N LYS A 332 28.87 9.77 -7.71
CA LYS A 332 27.40 9.91 -7.67
C LYS A 332 26.93 11.30 -7.21
N LYS A 333 27.68 11.97 -6.35
CA LYS A 333 27.40 13.36 -5.97
C LYS A 333 27.61 14.31 -7.15
N ALA A 334 28.68 14.12 -7.92
CA ALA A 334 28.93 14.89 -9.15
C ALA A 334 27.83 14.64 -10.20
N ASP A 335 27.39 13.40 -10.39
CA ASP A 335 26.26 13.06 -11.27
C ASP A 335 24.98 13.80 -10.86
N LEU A 336 24.65 13.82 -9.57
CA LEU A 336 23.47 14.52 -9.04
C LEU A 336 23.58 16.04 -9.23
N LYS A 337 24.75 16.63 -8.97
CA LYS A 337 25.03 18.05 -9.24
C LYS A 337 24.74 18.39 -10.71
N ASN A 338 25.29 17.60 -11.63
CA ASN A 338 25.10 17.83 -13.06
C ASN A 338 23.63 17.68 -13.47
N TYR A 339 22.94 16.69 -12.93
CA TYR A 339 21.50 16.50 -13.16
C TYR A 339 20.67 17.70 -12.70
N LEU A 340 20.89 18.18 -11.48
CA LEU A 340 20.17 19.32 -10.91
C LEU A 340 20.45 20.61 -11.69
N LYS A 341 21.72 20.84 -12.08
CA LYS A 341 22.10 21.98 -12.91
C LYS A 341 21.39 21.96 -14.25
N MET A 342 21.37 20.80 -14.91
CA MET A 342 20.74 20.65 -16.23
C MET A 342 19.20 20.75 -16.17
N LYS A 343 18.57 20.16 -15.15
CA LYS A 343 17.10 20.03 -15.08
C LYS A 343 16.42 21.19 -14.37
N GLN A 344 17.08 21.81 -13.40
CA GLN A 344 16.49 22.78 -12.50
C GLN A 344 17.29 24.09 -12.37
N GLY A 345 18.48 24.17 -12.99
CA GLY A 345 19.34 25.34 -12.91
C GLY A 345 20.07 25.51 -11.58
N PHE A 346 19.97 24.56 -10.64
CA PHE A 346 20.67 24.61 -9.37
C PHE A 346 22.10 24.11 -9.49
N ASP A 347 23.05 24.90 -9.01
CA ASP A 347 24.45 24.50 -8.86
C ASP A 347 24.74 24.27 -7.37
N ILE A 348 25.04 23.03 -7.01
CA ILE A 348 25.31 22.60 -5.64
C ILE A 348 26.77 22.20 -5.49
N ASP A 349 27.33 22.40 -4.31
CA ASP A 349 28.71 21.96 -4.02
C ASP A 349 28.74 20.45 -3.73
N GLU A 350 29.42 19.69 -4.57
CA GLU A 350 29.59 18.24 -4.43
C GLU A 350 30.37 17.82 -3.18
N ASN A 351 31.12 18.73 -2.54
CA ASN A 351 31.83 18.47 -1.29
C ASN A 351 30.93 18.66 -0.04
N SER A 352 29.76 19.29 -0.19
CA SER A 352 28.82 19.47 0.91
C SER A 352 28.15 18.16 1.31
N ILE A 353 27.55 18.12 2.49
CA ILE A 353 26.67 17.01 2.94
C ILE A 353 25.32 17.16 2.24
N TYR A 354 24.91 16.12 1.51
CA TYR A 354 23.59 16.07 0.88
C TYR A 354 22.56 15.45 1.82
N ASP A 355 21.57 16.23 2.21
CA ASP A 355 20.38 15.74 2.90
C ASP A 355 19.24 15.58 1.88
N ILE A 356 18.90 14.34 1.56
CA ILE A 356 17.94 14.00 0.51
C ILE A 356 16.69 13.38 1.13
N GLN A 357 15.55 14.08 1.02
CA GLN A 357 14.26 13.66 1.55
C GLN A 357 13.30 13.29 0.40
N VAL A 358 13.43 12.08 -0.15
CA VAL A 358 12.56 11.57 -1.23
C VAL A 358 11.41 10.76 -0.63
N LYS A 359 10.39 11.44 -0.12
CA LYS A 359 9.22 10.84 0.52
C LYS A 359 8.06 11.83 0.55
N ARG A 360 6.82 11.31 0.63
CA ARG A 360 5.64 12.15 0.83
C ARG A 360 5.73 12.91 2.15
N LEU A 361 5.16 14.10 2.21
CA LEU A 361 4.97 14.82 3.47
C LEU A 361 4.01 14.02 4.37
N HIS A 362 4.43 13.77 5.60
CA HIS A 362 3.63 13.06 6.59
C HIS A 362 4.18 13.28 8.00
N GLU A 363 3.30 13.42 8.98
CA GLU A 363 3.69 13.70 10.37
C GLU A 363 4.68 12.67 10.92
N TYR A 364 4.41 11.38 10.78
CA TYR A 364 5.30 10.33 11.30
C TYR A 364 6.67 10.26 10.62
N LYS A 365 6.85 10.85 9.43
CA LYS A 365 8.16 10.93 8.76
C LYS A 365 9.05 12.01 9.33
N ARG A 366 8.53 12.89 10.19
CA ARG A 366 9.26 13.90 10.97
C ARG A 366 10.12 14.84 10.10
N GLN A 367 9.66 15.15 8.90
CA GLN A 367 10.39 16.03 7.97
C GLN A 367 10.58 17.43 8.56
N GLN A 368 9.58 17.93 9.31
CA GLN A 368 9.70 19.20 10.02
C GLN A 368 10.82 19.16 11.08
N MET A 369 10.96 18.07 11.84
CA MET A 369 12.07 17.92 12.78
C MET A 369 13.43 17.92 12.07
N ASN A 370 13.51 17.28 10.88
CA ASN A 370 14.73 17.32 10.09
C ASN A 370 15.08 18.74 9.63
N ALA A 371 14.09 19.52 9.19
CA ALA A 371 14.30 20.92 8.84
C ALA A 371 14.78 21.76 10.04
N LEU A 372 14.18 21.56 11.23
CA LEU A 372 14.63 22.21 12.46
C LEU A 372 16.05 21.80 12.84
N TYR A 373 16.42 20.53 12.63
CA TYR A 373 17.78 20.06 12.87
C TYR A 373 18.79 20.72 11.93
N VAL A 374 18.47 20.85 10.64
CA VAL A 374 19.32 21.58 9.67
C VAL A 374 19.52 23.05 10.11
N ILE A 375 18.44 23.73 10.54
CA ILE A 375 18.52 25.09 11.08
C ILE A 375 19.43 25.13 12.30
N CYS A 376 19.28 24.18 13.23
CA CYS A 376 20.12 24.09 14.42
C CYS A 376 21.62 23.94 14.06
N LEU A 377 21.94 23.10 13.08
CA LEU A 377 23.29 22.92 12.59
C LEU A 377 23.88 24.23 12.02
N LEU A 378 23.08 24.99 11.26
CA LEU A 378 23.53 26.30 10.73
C LEU A 378 23.90 27.30 11.80
N TYR A 379 23.21 27.24 12.96
CA TYR A 379 23.51 28.17 14.09
C TYR A 379 24.59 27.66 15.05
N THR A 380 24.85 26.34 15.06
CA THR A 380 25.77 25.73 16.04
C THR A 380 27.09 25.29 15.44
N SER A 381 27.16 25.11 14.11
CA SER A 381 28.39 24.79 13.41
C SER A 381 29.15 26.08 13.07
N PRO A 382 30.50 26.14 13.25
CA PRO A 382 31.26 27.28 12.83
C PRO A 382 31.06 27.51 11.32
N SER A 383 30.64 28.72 10.99
CA SER A 383 30.50 29.12 9.57
C SER A 383 31.90 29.26 8.96
N PRO A 384 32.12 28.81 7.72
CA PRO A 384 33.39 29.07 7.03
C PRO A 384 33.66 30.55 6.76
N ARG A 385 32.74 31.44 7.17
CA ARG A 385 32.82 32.91 7.00
C ARG A 385 33.08 33.65 8.30
N ASP A 386 33.17 32.95 9.46
CA ASP A 386 33.49 33.53 10.75
C ASP A 386 34.99 33.43 11.07
#